data_d518ca0bee7175d38140973b10df0854
#
_entry.id   d518ca0bee7175d38140973b10df0854
#
_cell.length_a   1.000
_cell.length_b   1.000
_cell.length_c   1.000
_cell.angle_alpha   90.00
_cell.angle_beta   90.00
_cell.angle_gamma   90.00
#
_symmetry.space_group_name_H-M   'P 1'
#
loop_
_entity.id
_entity.type
_entity.pdbx_description
1 polymer ?
#
loop_
_entity_poly.entity_id
_entity_poly.type
_entity_poly.pdbx_seq_one_letter_code
_entity_poly.pdbx_strand_id
1 'polypeptide(L)'
;MNYNEPDHIRMLRETLQKFVEKEMPRELAREWDQTNEYPAEVFAKLAELGVTGMVMGEEYDGSGRDIQATMVIIEELSKRSMAVAVPYIMCTCYAGMNLAECGSDEQKATLLPRVATGDLLFAYGLTEPDVGADLASVRTTVVRDGDELVINGSKRFCSGAEICDYIYTLACSDKEGPRYGNLSFVMIP
;
A
#
# COMPACT_ATOMS: atom_id res chain seq x y z
N MET A 1 14.83 28.53 1.10
CA MET A 1 13.69 28.18 0.25
C MET A 1 12.43 28.35 1.10
N ASN A 2 11.48 29.18 0.71
CA ASN A 2 10.18 29.25 1.35
C ASN A 2 9.33 28.12 0.74
N TYR A 3 9.17 27.03 1.48
CA TYR A 3 8.23 25.99 1.12
C TYR A 3 6.85 26.41 1.63
N ASN A 4 6.17 27.28 0.88
CA ASN A 4 4.76 27.57 1.14
C ASN A 4 3.95 26.37 0.65
N GLU A 5 3.39 25.60 1.59
CA GLU A 5 2.41 24.58 1.23
C GLU A 5 1.18 25.25 0.56
N PRO A 6 0.65 24.66 -0.52
CA PRO A 6 -0.64 25.08 -1.09
C PRO A 6 -1.74 25.03 -0.03
N ASP A 7 -2.77 25.86 -0.19
CA ASP A 7 -3.86 25.97 0.80
C ASP A 7 -4.56 24.63 1.07
N HIS A 8 -4.83 23.83 0.01
CA HIS A 8 -5.46 22.50 0.17
C HIS A 8 -4.59 21.54 0.95
N ILE A 9 -3.27 21.58 0.78
CA ILE A 9 -2.31 20.74 1.53
C ILE A 9 -2.26 21.14 3.01
N ARG A 10 -2.28 22.46 3.28
CA ARG A 10 -2.34 22.96 4.66
C ARG A 10 -3.64 22.53 5.35
N MET A 11 -4.79 22.65 4.68
CA MET A 11 -6.08 22.22 5.20
C MET A 11 -6.12 20.71 5.45
N LEU A 12 -5.55 19.91 4.55
CA LEU A 12 -5.41 18.47 4.75
C LEU A 12 -4.57 18.16 5.99
N ARG A 13 -3.41 18.80 6.13
CA ARG A 13 -2.52 18.64 7.30
C ARG A 13 -3.26 18.96 8.60
N GLU A 14 -3.97 20.09 8.67
CA GLU A 14 -4.74 20.46 9.85
C GLU A 14 -5.83 19.44 10.19
N THR A 15 -6.47 18.88 9.18
CA THR A 15 -7.49 17.83 9.33
C THR A 15 -6.87 16.56 9.88
N LEU A 16 -5.73 16.12 9.32
CA LEU A 16 -5.02 14.94 9.78
C LEU A 16 -4.46 15.09 11.20
N GLN A 17 -3.96 16.27 11.56
CA GLN A 17 -3.50 16.54 12.93
C GLN A 17 -4.63 16.37 13.94
N LYS A 18 -5.82 16.91 13.64
CA LYS A 18 -7.01 16.72 14.49
C LYS A 18 -7.43 15.26 14.56
N PHE A 19 -7.41 14.56 13.43
CA PHE A 19 -7.68 13.12 13.38
C PHE A 19 -6.71 12.33 14.26
N VAL A 20 -5.41 12.55 14.08
CA VAL A 20 -4.35 11.86 14.83
C VAL A 20 -4.45 12.14 16.33
N GLU A 21 -4.75 13.36 16.73
CA GLU A 21 -4.92 13.71 18.15
C GLU A 21 -6.13 13.01 18.77
N LYS A 22 -7.24 12.92 18.02
CA LYS A 22 -8.49 12.35 18.52
C LYS A 22 -8.50 10.83 18.48
N GLU A 23 -8.13 10.23 17.35
CA GLU A 23 -8.30 8.79 17.09
C GLU A 23 -7.04 7.96 17.42
N MET A 24 -5.87 8.63 17.57
CA MET A 24 -4.59 7.99 17.82
C MET A 24 -3.88 8.60 19.05
N PRO A 25 -4.49 8.63 20.24
CA PRO A 25 -3.82 9.13 21.45
C PRO A 25 -2.54 8.33 21.72
N ARG A 26 -1.53 8.97 22.35
CA ARG A 26 -0.19 8.38 22.53
C ARG A 26 -0.19 7.05 23.29
N GLU A 27 -1.07 6.95 24.26
CA GLU A 27 -1.22 5.74 25.07
C GLU A 27 -1.71 4.57 24.23
N LEU A 28 -2.70 4.80 23.40
CA LEU A 28 -3.26 3.80 22.49
C LEU A 28 -2.27 3.41 21.39
N ALA A 29 -1.54 4.38 20.83
CA ALA A 29 -0.49 4.12 19.85
C ALA A 29 0.66 3.24 20.42
N ARG A 30 0.99 3.42 21.72
CA ARG A 30 1.96 2.55 22.40
C ARG A 30 1.43 1.14 22.65
N GLU A 31 0.14 1.03 22.97
CA GLU A 31 -0.51 -0.27 23.17
C GLU A 31 -0.46 -1.08 21.88
N TRP A 32 -0.84 -0.50 20.74
CA TRP A 32 -0.74 -1.16 19.43
C TRP A 32 0.68 -1.63 19.10
N ASP A 33 1.69 -0.80 19.41
CA ASP A 33 3.10 -1.13 19.18
C ASP A 33 3.56 -2.29 20.09
N GLN A 34 3.11 -2.33 21.33
CA GLN A 34 3.46 -3.40 22.28
C GLN A 34 2.75 -4.73 22.00
N THR A 35 1.51 -4.67 21.54
CA THR A 35 0.68 -5.84 21.26
C THR A 35 0.79 -6.32 19.82
N ASN A 36 1.48 -5.57 18.93
CA ASN A 36 1.50 -5.76 17.48
C ASN A 36 0.09 -5.74 16.88
N GLU A 37 -0.79 -4.91 17.41
CA GLU A 37 -2.17 -4.82 16.98
C GLU A 37 -2.32 -3.91 15.77
N TYR A 38 -3.10 -4.36 14.79
CA TYR A 38 -3.57 -3.52 13.70
C TYR A 38 -4.86 -2.80 14.11
N PRO A 39 -4.87 -1.46 14.18
CA PRO A 39 -6.05 -0.70 14.62
C PRO A 39 -7.07 -0.52 13.49
N ALA A 40 -7.78 -1.58 13.13
CA ALA A 40 -8.70 -1.64 11.99
C ALA A 40 -9.77 -0.54 12.04
N GLU A 41 -10.35 -0.26 13.21
CA GLU A 41 -11.37 0.80 13.37
C GLU A 41 -10.81 2.19 13.07
N VAL A 42 -9.56 2.45 13.46
CA VAL A 42 -8.90 3.73 13.18
C VAL A 42 -8.58 3.87 11.70
N PHE A 43 -8.16 2.77 11.07
CA PHE A 43 -7.91 2.76 9.63
C PHE A 43 -9.20 2.96 8.83
N ALA A 44 -10.31 2.35 9.22
CA ALA A 44 -11.62 2.57 8.60
C ALA A 44 -12.05 4.05 8.70
N LYS A 45 -11.93 4.67 9.87
CA LYS A 45 -12.19 6.11 10.05
C LYS A 45 -11.25 7.00 9.22
N LEU A 46 -10.00 6.58 9.03
CA LEU A 46 -9.07 7.27 8.15
C LEU A 46 -9.53 7.20 6.69
N ALA A 47 -10.00 6.04 6.25
CA ALA A 47 -10.54 5.85 4.91
C ALA A 47 -11.81 6.70 4.66
N GLU A 48 -12.68 6.89 5.66
CA GLU A 48 -13.84 7.77 5.59
C GLU A 48 -13.48 9.24 5.29
N LEU A 49 -12.25 9.66 5.56
CA LEU A 49 -11.76 10.98 5.14
C LEU A 49 -11.41 11.06 3.64
N GLY A 50 -11.52 9.96 2.89
CA GLY A 50 -11.19 9.87 1.47
C GLY A 50 -9.70 9.84 1.15
N VAL A 51 -8.82 9.78 2.17
CA VAL A 51 -7.37 9.89 1.97
C VAL A 51 -6.75 8.64 1.33
N THR A 52 -7.39 7.49 1.45
CA THR A 52 -6.97 6.23 0.82
C THR A 52 -7.10 6.25 -0.70
N GLY A 53 -7.97 7.12 -1.24
CA GLY A 53 -8.18 7.33 -2.67
C GLY A 53 -7.28 8.39 -3.33
N MET A 54 -6.31 8.97 -2.61
CA MET A 54 -5.48 10.11 -3.10
C MET A 54 -4.47 9.78 -4.21
N VAL A 55 -4.44 8.55 -4.69
CA VAL A 55 -3.50 8.10 -5.74
C VAL A 55 -4.20 7.58 -6.99
N MET A 56 -5.52 7.57 -7.01
CA MET A 56 -6.32 7.02 -8.11
C MET A 56 -7.38 8.03 -8.58
N GLY A 57 -7.83 7.86 -9.83
CA GLY A 57 -8.81 8.75 -10.46
C GLY A 57 -10.20 8.66 -9.84
N GLU A 58 -11.01 9.70 -10.10
CA GLU A 58 -12.40 9.80 -9.64
C GLU A 58 -13.27 8.65 -10.17
N GLU A 59 -12.93 8.10 -11.34
CA GLU A 59 -13.60 6.94 -11.94
C GLU A 59 -13.50 5.66 -11.10
N TYR A 60 -12.63 5.63 -10.11
CA TYR A 60 -12.43 4.53 -9.15
C TYR A 60 -12.69 4.95 -7.70
N ASP A 61 -13.57 5.92 -7.50
CA ASP A 61 -13.88 6.51 -6.19
C ASP A 61 -12.68 7.19 -5.50
N GLY A 62 -11.64 7.53 -6.28
CA GLY A 62 -10.48 8.28 -5.81
C GLY A 62 -10.68 9.79 -5.86
N SER A 63 -9.70 10.52 -5.34
CA SER A 63 -9.69 11.99 -5.32
C SER A 63 -8.75 12.62 -6.35
N GLY A 64 -8.25 11.81 -7.30
CA GLY A 64 -7.18 12.18 -8.21
C GLY A 64 -5.79 11.91 -7.62
N ARG A 65 -4.75 12.00 -8.48
CA ARG A 65 -3.37 11.72 -8.07
C ARG A 65 -2.71 12.96 -7.49
N ASP A 66 -2.68 13.06 -6.17
CA ASP A 66 -1.96 14.10 -5.43
C ASP A 66 -0.84 13.50 -4.56
N ILE A 67 0.37 13.50 -5.12
CA ILE A 67 1.56 12.95 -4.43
C ILE A 67 1.94 13.82 -3.21
N GLN A 68 1.74 15.15 -3.27
CA GLN A 68 2.04 16.02 -2.14
C GLN A 68 1.08 15.74 -0.97
N ALA A 69 -0.21 15.59 -1.25
CA ALA A 69 -1.19 15.16 -0.26
C ALA A 69 -0.83 13.80 0.35
N THR A 70 -0.49 12.82 -0.50
CA THR A 70 -0.06 11.49 -0.07
C THR A 70 1.13 11.55 0.90
N MET A 71 2.14 12.37 0.60
CA MET A 71 3.32 12.53 1.47
C MET A 71 2.96 13.17 2.82
N VAL A 72 2.05 14.14 2.83
CA VAL A 72 1.57 14.77 4.07
C VAL A 72 0.77 13.77 4.92
N ILE A 73 -0.04 12.92 4.31
CA ILE A 73 -0.75 11.87 5.03
C ILE A 73 0.23 10.92 5.72
N ILE A 74 1.22 10.42 4.99
CA ILE A 74 2.27 9.55 5.53
C ILE A 74 3.00 10.24 6.69
N GLU A 75 3.39 11.50 6.50
CA GLU A 75 4.09 12.28 7.52
C GLU A 75 3.28 12.40 8.82
N GLU A 76 2.01 12.82 8.74
CA GLU A 76 1.20 13.04 9.93
C GLU A 76 0.85 11.73 10.65
N LEU A 77 0.56 10.65 9.91
CA LEU A 77 0.32 9.34 10.52
C LEU A 77 1.57 8.78 11.19
N SER A 78 2.73 8.83 10.50
CA SER A 78 3.99 8.26 10.99
C SER A 78 4.53 8.97 12.23
N LYS A 79 4.23 10.25 12.43
CA LYS A 79 4.57 10.99 13.66
C LYS A 79 3.93 10.36 14.91
N ARG A 80 2.86 9.60 14.73
CA ARG A 80 2.11 9.01 15.83
C ARG A 80 2.22 7.49 15.91
N SER A 81 1.95 6.77 14.80
CA SER A 81 1.96 5.31 14.80
C SER A 81 2.25 4.71 13.42
N MET A 82 3.22 3.81 13.38
CA MET A 82 3.49 3.00 12.20
C MET A 82 2.42 1.93 11.96
N ALA A 83 1.67 1.53 12.99
CA ALA A 83 0.57 0.57 12.87
C ALA A 83 -0.58 1.06 11.97
N VAL A 84 -0.72 2.39 11.79
CA VAL A 84 -1.67 3.01 10.86
C VAL A 84 -0.99 3.46 9.57
N ALA A 85 0.23 4.01 9.67
CA ALA A 85 0.94 4.54 8.50
C ALA A 85 1.36 3.46 7.52
N VAL A 86 1.83 2.28 8.00
CA VAL A 86 2.29 1.19 7.12
C VAL A 86 1.16 0.60 6.28
N PRO A 87 -0.01 0.23 6.80
CA PRO A 87 -1.15 -0.17 5.98
C PRO A 87 -1.51 0.86 4.91
N TYR A 88 -1.56 2.15 5.25
CA TYR A 88 -1.79 3.22 4.29
C TYR A 88 -0.75 3.21 3.15
N ILE A 89 0.54 3.13 3.48
CA ILE A 89 1.63 3.08 2.48
C ILE A 89 1.50 1.84 1.59
N MET A 90 1.28 0.67 2.18
CA MET A 90 1.23 -0.59 1.42
C MET A 90 0.01 -0.65 0.50
N CYS A 91 -1.16 -0.27 1.01
CA CYS A 91 -2.41 -0.33 0.24
C CYS A 91 -2.49 0.79 -0.78
N THR A 92 -2.42 2.04 -0.32
CA THR A 92 -2.66 3.20 -1.17
C THR A 92 -1.47 3.50 -2.07
N CYS A 93 -0.26 3.64 -1.48
CA CYS A 93 0.87 4.13 -2.25
C CYS A 93 1.51 3.05 -3.10
N TYR A 94 1.68 1.82 -2.57
CA TYR A 94 2.37 0.78 -3.36
C TYR A 94 1.40 0.00 -4.24
N ALA A 95 0.43 -0.70 -3.67
CA ALA A 95 -0.48 -1.49 -4.48
C ALA A 95 -1.46 -0.64 -5.28
N GLY A 96 -2.10 0.36 -4.65
CA GLY A 96 -3.06 1.24 -5.31
C GLY A 96 -2.48 1.99 -6.51
N MET A 97 -1.30 2.62 -6.36
CA MET A 97 -0.65 3.30 -7.48
C MET A 97 -0.24 2.34 -8.60
N ASN A 98 0.34 1.18 -8.26
CA ASN A 98 0.76 0.21 -9.26
C ASN A 98 -0.44 -0.39 -10.02
N LEU A 99 -1.54 -0.67 -9.33
CA LEU A 99 -2.78 -1.11 -9.96
C LEU A 99 -3.37 -0.02 -10.87
N ALA A 100 -3.39 1.23 -10.43
CA ALA A 100 -3.90 2.35 -11.23
C ALA A 100 -3.09 2.56 -12.51
N GLU A 101 -1.77 2.31 -12.47
CA GLU A 101 -0.89 2.46 -13.64
C GLU A 101 -0.85 1.20 -14.52
N CYS A 102 -0.71 0.03 -13.92
CA CYS A 102 -0.33 -1.21 -14.62
C CYS A 102 -1.41 -2.30 -14.62
N GLY A 103 -2.47 -2.15 -13.82
CA GLY A 103 -3.55 -3.12 -13.75
C GLY A 103 -4.38 -3.18 -15.05
N SER A 104 -5.01 -4.34 -15.33
CA SER A 104 -6.02 -4.43 -16.37
C SER A 104 -7.26 -3.60 -16.01
N ASP A 105 -8.10 -3.26 -16.98
CA ASP A 105 -9.32 -2.49 -16.74
C ASP A 105 -10.24 -3.22 -15.75
N GLU A 106 -10.31 -4.56 -15.81
CA GLU A 106 -11.06 -5.39 -14.88
C GLU A 106 -10.48 -5.32 -13.45
N GLN A 107 -9.16 -5.42 -13.31
CA GLN A 107 -8.50 -5.28 -12.01
C GLN A 107 -8.71 -3.90 -11.41
N LYS A 108 -8.57 -2.85 -12.22
CA LYS A 108 -8.81 -1.46 -11.78
C LYS A 108 -10.25 -1.29 -11.30
N ALA A 109 -11.23 -1.67 -12.14
CA ALA A 109 -12.65 -1.52 -11.82
C ALA A 109 -13.08 -2.31 -10.56
N THR A 110 -12.45 -3.48 -10.31
CA THR A 110 -12.82 -4.35 -9.20
C THR A 110 -12.09 -3.98 -7.90
N LEU A 111 -10.81 -3.63 -7.97
CA LEU A 111 -9.97 -3.52 -6.79
C LEU A 111 -9.77 -2.08 -6.31
N LEU A 112 -9.63 -1.09 -7.23
CA LEU A 112 -9.35 0.28 -6.83
C LEU A 112 -10.45 0.92 -5.97
N PRO A 113 -11.76 0.75 -6.25
CA PRO A 113 -12.79 1.27 -5.36
C PRO A 113 -12.69 0.72 -3.93
N ARG A 114 -12.34 -0.57 -3.77
CA ARG A 114 -12.15 -1.20 -2.47
C ARG A 114 -10.89 -0.69 -1.74
N VAL A 115 -9.83 -0.33 -2.48
CA VAL A 115 -8.67 0.36 -1.91
C VAL A 115 -9.06 1.77 -1.45
N ALA A 116 -9.85 2.50 -2.25
CA ALA A 116 -10.31 3.85 -1.92
C ALA A 116 -11.17 3.89 -0.66
N THR A 117 -12.00 2.86 -0.43
CA THR A 117 -12.83 2.73 0.79
C THR A 117 -12.08 2.13 1.98
N GLY A 118 -10.85 1.63 1.79
CA GLY A 118 -10.10 0.94 2.83
C GLY A 118 -10.53 -0.51 3.09
N ASP A 119 -11.41 -1.07 2.25
CA ASP A 119 -11.95 -2.43 2.36
C ASP A 119 -11.05 -3.51 1.76
N LEU A 120 -9.91 -3.10 1.20
CA LEU A 120 -8.94 -4.00 0.59
C LEU A 120 -7.53 -3.63 1.04
N LEU A 121 -6.88 -4.55 1.74
CA LEU A 121 -5.56 -4.36 2.27
C LEU A 121 -4.53 -5.18 1.48
N PHE A 122 -3.36 -4.57 1.28
CA PHE A 122 -2.23 -5.24 0.64
C PHE A 122 -1.02 -5.29 1.55
N ALA A 123 -0.30 -6.41 1.52
CA ALA A 123 1.09 -6.49 1.91
C ALA A 123 1.98 -6.47 0.66
N TYR A 124 3.29 -6.27 0.84
CA TYR A 124 4.23 -6.13 -0.26
C TYR A 124 5.35 -7.16 -0.14
N GLY A 125 5.40 -8.10 -1.08
CA GLY A 125 6.37 -9.19 -1.13
C GLY A 125 7.47 -8.96 -2.17
N LEU A 126 8.54 -8.24 -1.80
CA LEU A 126 9.68 -7.97 -2.70
C LEU A 126 10.93 -8.74 -2.29
N THR A 127 11.40 -8.46 -1.07
CA THR A 127 12.68 -8.95 -0.54
C THR A 127 12.66 -10.46 -0.35
N GLU A 128 13.76 -11.10 -0.70
CA GLU A 128 14.00 -12.53 -0.48
C GLU A 128 15.18 -12.73 0.49
N PRO A 129 15.40 -13.94 1.02
CA PRO A 129 16.53 -14.19 1.91
C PRO A 129 17.89 -13.71 1.35
N ASP A 130 18.09 -13.86 0.04
CA ASP A 130 19.35 -13.54 -0.64
C ASP A 130 19.25 -12.31 -1.58
N VAL A 131 18.07 -11.67 -1.69
CA VAL A 131 17.79 -10.59 -2.64
C VAL A 131 17.15 -9.41 -1.93
N GLY A 132 17.83 -8.28 -1.94
CA GLY A 132 17.34 -7.01 -1.36
C GLY A 132 17.30 -5.90 -2.42
N ALA A 133 18.31 -5.04 -2.45
CA ALA A 133 18.35 -3.89 -3.36
C ALA A 133 18.35 -4.27 -4.85
N ASP A 134 18.94 -5.40 -5.22
CA ASP A 134 18.94 -5.89 -6.60
C ASP A 134 17.68 -6.75 -6.88
N LEU A 135 16.53 -6.11 -6.98
CA LEU A 135 15.25 -6.77 -7.25
C LEU A 135 15.20 -7.52 -8.59
N ALA A 136 16.09 -7.19 -9.54
CA ALA A 136 16.17 -7.95 -10.79
C ALA A 136 16.71 -9.38 -10.61
N SER A 137 17.25 -9.69 -9.42
CA SER A 137 17.78 -11.01 -9.07
C SER A 137 16.80 -11.85 -8.25
N VAL A 138 15.52 -11.48 -8.17
CA VAL A 138 14.50 -12.28 -7.46
C VAL A 138 14.45 -13.70 -8.01
N ARG A 139 14.32 -14.67 -7.10
CA ARG A 139 14.29 -16.10 -7.40
C ARG A 139 12.89 -16.69 -7.30
N THR A 140 11.97 -16.01 -6.64
CA THR A 140 10.55 -16.39 -6.67
C THR A 140 10.08 -16.43 -8.11
N THR A 141 9.50 -17.53 -8.53
CA THR A 141 9.01 -17.75 -9.90
C THR A 141 7.50 -17.84 -9.90
N VAL A 142 6.90 -17.40 -10.99
CA VAL A 142 5.50 -17.63 -11.31
C VAL A 142 5.39 -18.27 -12.70
N VAL A 143 4.67 -19.36 -12.82
CA VAL A 143 4.46 -20.10 -14.07
C VAL A 143 2.97 -20.40 -14.20
N ARG A 144 2.44 -20.21 -15.41
CA ARG A 144 1.06 -20.61 -15.70
C ARG A 144 0.97 -22.13 -15.88
N ASP A 145 0.01 -22.76 -15.21
CA ASP A 145 -0.34 -24.16 -15.35
C ASP A 145 -1.86 -24.28 -15.56
N GLY A 146 -2.27 -24.36 -16.81
CA GLY A 146 -3.68 -24.28 -17.19
C GLY A 146 -4.29 -22.92 -16.84
N ASP A 147 -5.31 -22.93 -15.98
CA ASP A 147 -6.00 -21.72 -15.51
C ASP A 147 -5.44 -21.18 -14.19
N GLU A 148 -4.40 -21.83 -13.65
CA GLU A 148 -3.76 -21.46 -12.40
C GLU A 148 -2.38 -20.82 -12.59
N LEU A 149 -1.90 -20.12 -11.56
CA LEU A 149 -0.53 -19.64 -11.45
C LEU A 149 0.18 -20.40 -10.33
N VAL A 150 1.24 -21.12 -10.70
CA VAL A 150 2.10 -21.83 -9.75
C VAL A 150 3.24 -20.91 -9.32
N ILE A 151 3.29 -20.58 -8.04
CA ILE A 151 4.27 -19.67 -7.47
C ILE A 151 5.22 -20.45 -6.56
N ASN A 152 6.54 -20.34 -6.81
CA ASN A 152 7.57 -20.98 -5.99
C ASN A 152 8.62 -19.97 -5.57
N GLY A 153 8.85 -19.85 -4.26
CA GLY A 153 9.83 -18.92 -3.71
C GLY A 153 9.61 -18.64 -2.23
N SER A 154 10.36 -17.67 -1.72
CA SER A 154 10.27 -17.21 -0.35
C SER A 154 10.49 -15.70 -0.29
N LYS A 155 9.63 -15.00 0.42
CA LYS A 155 9.74 -13.56 0.67
C LYS A 155 10.02 -13.26 2.13
N ARG A 156 10.64 -12.11 2.40
CA ARG A 156 10.92 -11.61 3.76
C ARG A 156 10.43 -10.17 3.91
N PHE A 157 10.17 -9.80 5.15
CA PHE A 157 9.76 -8.45 5.51
C PHE A 157 8.46 -8.00 4.83
N CYS A 158 7.50 -8.92 4.70
CA CYS A 158 6.18 -8.65 4.18
C CYS A 158 5.32 -8.02 5.29
N SER A 159 5.57 -6.75 5.61
CA SER A 159 4.81 -6.03 6.64
C SER A 159 3.32 -6.06 6.32
N GLY A 160 2.50 -6.41 7.31
CA GLY A 160 1.05 -6.49 7.16
C GLY A 160 0.53 -7.77 6.49
N ALA A 161 1.37 -8.80 6.25
CA ALA A 161 0.95 -10.04 5.62
C ALA A 161 -0.11 -10.83 6.42
N GLU A 162 -0.23 -10.58 7.72
CA GLU A 162 -1.22 -11.22 8.61
C GLU A 162 -2.61 -10.55 8.57
N ILE A 163 -2.69 -9.32 8.00
CA ILE A 163 -3.92 -8.53 7.96
C ILE A 163 -4.39 -8.21 6.54
N CYS A 164 -3.59 -8.56 5.51
CA CYS A 164 -3.89 -8.21 4.13
C CYS A 164 -4.83 -9.23 3.46
N ASP A 165 -5.57 -8.76 2.46
CA ASP A 165 -6.33 -9.60 1.53
C ASP A 165 -5.45 -10.18 0.43
N TYR A 166 -4.40 -9.43 0.03
CA TYR A 166 -3.44 -9.86 -0.98
C TYR A 166 -2.01 -9.48 -0.61
N ILE A 167 -1.08 -10.38 -0.91
CA ILE A 167 0.35 -10.05 -0.95
C ILE A 167 0.72 -9.69 -2.39
N TYR A 168 1.02 -8.42 -2.64
CA TYR A 168 1.48 -7.91 -3.92
C TYR A 168 2.95 -8.28 -4.12
N THR A 169 3.19 -9.36 -4.86
CA THR A 169 4.46 -10.09 -4.87
C THR A 169 5.20 -9.95 -6.19
N LEU A 170 6.48 -9.58 -6.14
CA LEU A 170 7.37 -9.58 -7.30
C LEU A 170 7.91 -10.98 -7.55
N ALA A 171 7.77 -11.49 -8.77
CA ALA A 171 8.24 -12.80 -9.19
C ALA A 171 8.85 -12.76 -10.61
N CYS A 172 9.74 -13.69 -10.89
CA CYS A 172 10.24 -13.96 -12.23
C CYS A 172 9.19 -14.77 -13.01
N SER A 173 8.63 -14.17 -14.03
CA SER A 173 7.62 -14.79 -14.91
C SER A 173 8.19 -15.37 -16.19
N ASP A 174 9.42 -15.01 -16.58
CA ASP A 174 10.12 -15.53 -17.75
C ASP A 174 11.63 -15.67 -17.45
N LYS A 175 12.07 -16.91 -17.23
CA LYS A 175 13.49 -17.18 -16.89
C LYS A 175 14.46 -16.88 -18.04
N GLU A 176 13.99 -16.91 -19.28
CA GLU A 176 14.80 -16.66 -20.48
C GLU A 176 14.69 -15.18 -20.94
N GLY A 177 13.80 -14.43 -20.33
CA GLY A 177 13.58 -13.02 -20.63
C GLY A 177 14.73 -12.11 -20.21
N PRO A 178 14.82 -10.93 -20.80
CA PRO A 178 15.88 -9.97 -20.46
C PRO A 178 15.72 -9.49 -19.01
N ARG A 179 16.86 -9.24 -18.37
CA ARG A 179 16.89 -8.66 -17.02
C ARG A 179 15.98 -7.44 -16.92
N TYR A 180 15.17 -7.35 -15.87
CA TYR A 180 14.09 -6.40 -15.61
C TYR A 180 12.81 -6.59 -16.47
N GLY A 181 12.91 -7.12 -17.69
CA GLY A 181 11.75 -7.43 -18.53
C GLY A 181 11.11 -8.79 -18.23
N ASN A 182 11.75 -9.57 -17.36
CA ASN A 182 11.33 -10.93 -16.99
C ASN A 182 10.55 -10.98 -15.67
N LEU A 183 10.17 -9.83 -15.13
CA LEU A 183 9.52 -9.72 -13.83
C LEU A 183 8.05 -9.37 -13.97
N SER A 184 7.25 -9.90 -13.08
CA SER A 184 5.83 -9.57 -12.95
C SER A 184 5.45 -9.42 -11.49
N PHE A 185 4.46 -8.56 -11.23
CA PHE A 185 3.77 -8.58 -9.96
C PHE A 185 2.57 -9.52 -10.03
N VAL A 186 2.41 -10.31 -8.99
CA VAL A 186 1.25 -11.18 -8.79
C VAL A 186 0.60 -10.87 -7.44
N MET A 187 -0.72 -10.89 -7.40
CA MET A 187 -1.49 -10.75 -6.17
C MET A 187 -1.80 -12.14 -5.64
N ILE A 188 -1.23 -12.48 -4.50
CA ILE A 188 -1.43 -13.77 -3.82
C ILE A 188 -2.48 -13.54 -2.73
N PRO A 189 -3.66 -14.21 -2.79
CA PRO A 189 -4.71 -14.08 -1.78
C PRO A 189 -4.33 -14.75 -0.45
#